data_1c161170ccece18772453727a55eb35b
#
_entry.id   1c161170ccece18772453727a55eb35b
#
_cell.length_a   1.000
_cell.length_b   1.000
_cell.length_c   1.000
_cell.angle_alpha   90.00
_cell.angle_beta   90.00
_cell.angle_gamma   90.00
#
_symmetry.space_group_name_H-M   'P 1'
#
loop_
_entity.id
_entity.type
_entity.pdbx_description
1 polymer ?
#
loop_
_entity_poly.entity_id
_entity_poly.type
_entity_poly.pdbx_seq_one_letter_code
_entity_poly.pdbx_strand_id
1 'polypeptide(L)'
;MNSPYMGKFKVTQAYKGSTHDGLDLVGLDSKEIHATVSGVVEYADWENSANRSQGFGQYVKIIDDKTGYGFYYGHLSEIKVKPGQRVKVTDVIGIEGSTGYSTGSHCHYCCRKNGRGTHVDISALSGIPNKEGKICDDGYTGPSSEEKNDTDGKKIEVSVDGKKIFEGVI
;
A
#
# COMPACT_ATOMS: atom_id res chain seq x y z
N MET A 1 0.56 12.69 3.18
CA MET A 1 0.40 12.01 1.88
C MET A 1 0.69 10.55 2.11
N ASN A 2 -0.06 9.67 1.47
CA ASN A 2 0.09 8.22 1.64
C ASN A 2 0.10 7.56 0.25
N SER A 3 1.28 7.37 -0.31
CA SER A 3 1.47 6.81 -1.63
C SER A 3 2.00 5.37 -1.57
N PRO A 4 1.83 4.57 -2.65
CA PRO A 4 2.44 3.26 -2.73
C PRO A 4 3.97 3.30 -2.97
N TYR A 5 4.57 4.47 -3.05
CA TYR A 5 6.02 4.64 -3.23
C TYR A 5 6.67 5.22 -1.98
N MET A 6 7.92 4.87 -1.77
CA MET A 6 8.82 5.57 -0.85
C MET A 6 9.75 6.46 -1.69
N GLY A 7 9.82 7.75 -1.34
CA GLY A 7 10.56 8.74 -2.10
C GLY A 7 9.76 9.40 -3.22
N LYS A 8 10.44 9.80 -4.28
CA LYS A 8 9.84 10.56 -5.38
C LYS A 8 9.06 9.69 -6.33
N PHE A 9 7.89 10.19 -6.74
CA PHE A 9 7.04 9.60 -7.77
C PHE A 9 6.32 10.70 -8.56
N LYS A 10 5.78 10.34 -9.71
CA LYS A 10 5.05 11.24 -10.60
C LYS A 10 3.62 10.75 -10.80
N VAL A 11 2.66 11.65 -10.74
CA VAL A 11 1.27 11.40 -11.18
C VAL A 11 1.23 11.48 -12.70
N THR A 12 0.95 10.37 -13.37
CA THR A 12 0.89 10.31 -14.83
C THR A 12 -0.54 10.39 -15.35
N GLN A 13 -1.52 9.94 -14.56
CA GLN A 13 -2.93 10.12 -14.84
C GLN A 13 -3.72 10.40 -13.55
N ALA A 14 -4.59 11.41 -13.62
CA ALA A 14 -5.41 11.85 -12.51
C ALA A 14 -6.66 10.97 -12.33
N TYR A 15 -7.21 10.94 -11.12
CA TYR A 15 -8.53 10.39 -10.85
C TYR A 15 -9.62 11.21 -11.58
N LYS A 16 -10.52 10.52 -12.29
CA LYS A 16 -11.59 11.12 -13.10
C LYS A 16 -12.96 10.42 -12.89
N GLY A 17 -13.17 9.91 -11.67
CA GLY A 17 -14.39 9.17 -11.34
C GLY A 17 -14.49 7.86 -12.10
N SER A 18 -15.65 7.61 -12.72
CA SER A 18 -15.91 6.35 -13.43
C SER A 18 -15.10 6.15 -14.70
N THR A 19 -14.53 7.20 -15.27
CA THR A 19 -13.68 7.10 -16.48
C THR A 19 -12.23 6.71 -16.16
N HIS A 20 -11.75 7.05 -14.96
CA HIS A 20 -10.48 6.61 -14.41
C HIS A 20 -10.58 6.60 -12.88
N ASP A 21 -10.81 5.43 -12.30
CA ASP A 21 -11.19 5.26 -10.89
C ASP A 21 -10.01 5.24 -9.91
N GLY A 22 -8.83 5.62 -10.37
CA GLY A 22 -7.60 5.66 -9.59
C GLY A 22 -6.65 6.80 -9.98
N LEU A 23 -5.45 6.71 -9.46
CA LEU A 23 -4.30 7.50 -9.88
C LEU A 23 -3.30 6.56 -10.55
N ASP A 24 -2.77 6.96 -11.71
CA ASP A 24 -1.62 6.28 -12.28
C ASP A 24 -0.35 6.99 -11.82
N LEU A 25 0.53 6.22 -11.21
CA LEU A 25 1.71 6.71 -10.53
C LEU A 25 2.96 5.99 -11.04
N VAL A 26 4.05 6.74 -11.23
CA VAL A 26 5.35 6.20 -11.65
C VAL A 26 6.39 6.54 -10.59
N GLY A 27 7.04 5.52 -10.03
CA GLY A 27 8.15 5.70 -9.10
C GLY A 27 9.38 6.28 -9.82
N LEU A 28 10.01 7.28 -9.21
CA LEU A 28 11.22 7.93 -9.73
C LEU A 28 12.46 7.45 -8.99
N ASP A 29 12.39 7.26 -7.68
CA ASP A 29 13.51 6.78 -6.86
C ASP A 29 13.51 5.25 -6.74
N SER A 30 12.33 4.61 -6.72
CA SER A 30 12.17 3.16 -6.61
C SER A 30 10.95 2.67 -7.38
N LYS A 31 10.97 1.41 -7.79
CA LYS A 31 9.84 0.71 -8.41
C LYS A 31 9.12 -0.22 -7.42
N GLU A 32 9.58 -0.28 -6.19
CA GLU A 32 8.88 -1.03 -5.15
C GLU A 32 7.53 -0.40 -4.84
N ILE A 33 6.52 -1.25 -4.76
CA ILE A 33 5.16 -0.89 -4.36
C ILE A 33 4.96 -1.33 -2.92
N HIS A 34 4.52 -0.40 -2.09
CA HIS A 34 4.30 -0.59 -0.67
C HIS A 34 2.81 -0.52 -0.33
N ALA A 35 2.40 -1.29 0.67
CA ALA A 35 1.06 -1.19 1.23
C ALA A 35 0.83 0.21 1.83
N THR A 36 -0.27 0.84 1.46
CA THR A 36 -0.67 2.16 1.99
C THR A 36 -1.63 2.05 3.17
N VAL A 37 -2.08 0.84 3.45
CA VAL A 37 -2.96 0.50 4.58
C VAL A 37 -2.48 -0.77 5.27
N SER A 38 -2.80 -0.91 6.55
CA SER A 38 -2.64 -2.17 7.26
C SER A 38 -3.91 -2.99 7.10
N GLY A 39 -3.76 -4.30 6.80
CA GLY A 39 -4.91 -5.14 6.56
C GLY A 39 -4.55 -6.53 6.05
N VAL A 40 -5.52 -7.17 5.42
CA VAL A 40 -5.37 -8.51 4.85
C VAL A 40 -5.34 -8.43 3.33
N VAL A 41 -4.38 -9.10 2.73
CA VAL A 41 -4.34 -9.29 1.27
C VAL A 41 -5.50 -10.21 0.88
N GLU A 42 -6.49 -9.64 0.21
CA GLU A 42 -7.64 -10.41 -0.28
C GLU A 42 -7.35 -11.04 -1.64
N TYR A 43 -6.56 -10.38 -2.46
CA TYR A 43 -6.20 -10.86 -3.79
C TYR A 43 -4.75 -10.50 -4.15
N ALA A 44 -4.06 -11.42 -4.81
CA ALA A 44 -2.68 -11.23 -5.27
C ALA A 44 -2.40 -12.19 -6.43
N ASP A 45 -2.77 -11.82 -7.65
CA ASP A 45 -2.58 -12.62 -8.88
C ASP A 45 -2.97 -11.80 -10.12
N TRP A 46 -3.01 -12.45 -11.28
CA TRP A 46 -3.57 -11.92 -12.52
C TRP A 46 -5.08 -11.72 -12.41
N GLU A 47 -5.60 -10.57 -12.82
CA GLU A 47 -7.05 -10.35 -12.91
C GLU A 47 -7.70 -11.31 -13.92
N ASN A 48 -7.02 -11.55 -15.04
CA ASN A 48 -7.41 -12.53 -16.03
C ASN A 48 -6.20 -13.34 -16.48
N SER A 49 -6.04 -14.54 -15.95
CA SER A 49 -4.92 -15.43 -16.31
C SER A 49 -4.98 -15.94 -17.74
N ALA A 50 -6.17 -15.99 -18.35
CA ALA A 50 -6.37 -16.40 -19.74
C ALA A 50 -6.07 -15.28 -20.73
N ASN A 51 -6.25 -14.01 -20.33
CA ASN A 51 -5.92 -12.85 -21.14
C ASN A 51 -5.14 -11.81 -20.32
N ARG A 52 -3.84 -11.94 -20.30
CA ARG A 52 -2.92 -11.13 -19.51
C ARG A 52 -2.75 -9.68 -20.00
N SER A 53 -3.40 -9.30 -21.09
CA SER A 53 -3.43 -7.92 -21.61
C SER A 53 -4.69 -7.14 -21.22
N GLN A 54 -5.50 -7.68 -20.32
CA GLN A 54 -6.72 -7.05 -19.84
C GLN A 54 -6.64 -6.57 -18.40
N GLY A 55 -7.44 -5.55 -18.08
CA GLY A 55 -7.69 -5.05 -16.74
C GLY A 55 -6.44 -4.61 -16.00
N PHE A 56 -6.40 -4.86 -14.71
CA PHE A 56 -5.26 -4.52 -13.84
C PHE A 56 -4.00 -5.35 -14.08
N GLY A 57 -4.04 -6.40 -14.92
CA GLY A 57 -2.92 -7.33 -15.06
C GLY A 57 -2.66 -8.09 -13.77
N GLN A 58 -1.41 -8.12 -13.32
CA GLN A 58 -1.09 -8.56 -11.96
C GLN A 58 -1.42 -7.43 -10.98
N TYR A 59 -2.18 -7.75 -9.96
CA TYR A 59 -2.52 -6.77 -8.95
C TYR A 59 -2.62 -7.35 -7.54
N VAL A 60 -2.47 -6.50 -6.57
CA VAL A 60 -2.73 -6.79 -5.15
C VAL A 60 -3.92 -5.98 -4.70
N LYS A 61 -4.83 -6.63 -3.94
CA LYS A 61 -5.92 -5.99 -3.22
C LYS A 61 -5.76 -6.22 -1.73
N ILE A 62 -5.76 -5.14 -0.96
CA ILE A 62 -5.69 -5.18 0.50
C ILE A 62 -7.01 -4.64 1.05
N ILE A 63 -7.61 -5.36 2.00
CA ILE A 63 -8.75 -4.86 2.77
C ILE A 63 -8.22 -4.13 3.98
N ASP A 64 -8.50 -2.83 4.05
CA ASP A 64 -8.07 -1.96 5.15
C ASP A 64 -8.78 -2.31 6.46
N ASP A 65 -8.01 -2.52 7.51
CA ASP A 65 -8.55 -2.89 8.85
C ASP A 65 -9.44 -1.80 9.45
N LYS A 66 -9.22 -0.52 9.08
CA LYS A 66 -9.95 0.60 9.67
C LYS A 66 -11.29 0.86 8.98
N THR A 67 -11.32 0.76 7.66
CA THR A 67 -12.50 1.14 6.87
C THR A 67 -13.23 -0.03 6.23
N GLY A 68 -12.56 -1.17 6.08
CA GLY A 68 -13.03 -2.30 5.29
C GLY A 68 -12.98 -2.05 3.78
N TYR A 69 -12.40 -0.95 3.33
CA TYR A 69 -12.29 -0.65 1.91
C TYR A 69 -11.19 -1.47 1.26
N GLY A 70 -11.36 -1.79 -0.02
CA GLY A 70 -10.35 -2.44 -0.83
C GLY A 70 -9.41 -1.42 -1.48
N PHE A 71 -8.11 -1.54 -1.20
CA PHE A 71 -7.06 -0.80 -1.88
C PHE A 71 -6.40 -1.68 -2.91
N TYR A 72 -6.30 -1.18 -4.15
CA TYR A 72 -5.83 -1.92 -5.31
C TYR A 72 -4.54 -1.32 -5.85
N TYR A 73 -3.60 -2.17 -6.19
CA TYR A 73 -2.29 -1.82 -6.74
C TYR A 73 -2.09 -2.64 -8.02
N GLY A 74 -2.39 -2.02 -9.17
CA GLY A 74 -2.45 -2.68 -10.48
C GLY A 74 -1.18 -2.58 -11.32
N HIS A 75 -1.15 -3.35 -12.38
CA HIS A 75 -0.11 -3.41 -13.43
C HIS A 75 1.26 -3.87 -12.95
N LEU A 76 1.31 -4.59 -11.83
CA LEU A 76 2.57 -5.06 -11.23
C LEU A 76 3.33 -6.00 -12.17
N SER A 77 4.65 -5.89 -12.18
CA SER A 77 5.54 -6.86 -12.84
C SER A 77 5.83 -8.07 -11.95
N GLU A 78 5.79 -7.87 -10.63
CA GLU A 78 6.02 -8.91 -9.63
C GLU A 78 5.12 -8.67 -8.42
N ILE A 79 4.55 -9.74 -7.89
CA ILE A 79 3.79 -9.77 -6.64
C ILE A 79 4.66 -10.41 -5.56
N LYS A 80 4.77 -9.77 -4.39
CA LYS A 80 5.61 -10.22 -3.26
C LYS A 80 4.82 -10.71 -2.05
N VAL A 81 3.50 -10.74 -2.16
CA VAL A 81 2.58 -11.18 -1.09
C VAL A 81 1.61 -12.22 -1.62
N LYS A 82 0.86 -12.85 -0.75
CA LYS A 82 -0.13 -13.87 -1.10
C LYS A 82 -1.46 -13.61 -0.42
N PRO A 83 -2.59 -14.10 -0.99
CA PRO A 83 -3.91 -13.99 -0.36
C PRO A 83 -3.90 -14.57 1.07
N GLY A 84 -4.58 -13.87 1.98
CA GLY A 84 -4.62 -14.20 3.39
C GLY A 84 -3.46 -13.64 4.23
N GLN A 85 -2.41 -13.13 3.60
CA GLN A 85 -1.29 -12.52 4.31
C GLN A 85 -1.72 -11.19 4.95
N ARG A 86 -1.33 -10.98 6.21
CA ARG A 86 -1.42 -9.67 6.85
C ARG A 86 -0.24 -8.80 6.45
N VAL A 87 -0.53 -7.56 6.14
CA VAL A 87 0.46 -6.54 5.82
C VAL A 87 0.24 -5.30 6.69
N LYS A 88 1.31 -4.57 6.90
CA LYS A 88 1.30 -3.26 7.54
C LYS A 88 1.61 -2.20 6.50
N VAL A 89 1.21 -0.96 6.79
CA VAL A 89 1.66 0.19 5.99
C VAL A 89 3.17 0.09 5.81
N THR A 90 3.64 0.26 4.56
CA THR A 90 5.02 0.20 4.10
C THR A 90 5.62 -1.16 3.81
N ASP A 91 4.94 -2.24 4.13
CA ASP A 91 5.39 -3.54 3.64
C ASP A 91 5.47 -3.54 2.11
N VAL A 92 6.54 -4.08 1.56
CA VAL A 92 6.69 -4.24 0.10
C VAL A 92 5.72 -5.33 -0.36
N ILE A 93 4.84 -4.98 -1.29
CA ILE A 93 3.81 -5.89 -1.81
C ILE A 93 4.01 -6.30 -3.26
N GLY A 94 4.87 -5.58 -3.98
CA GLY A 94 5.16 -5.88 -5.38
C GLY A 94 6.13 -4.89 -6.00
N ILE A 95 6.27 -5.01 -7.31
CA ILE A 95 7.11 -4.14 -8.14
C ILE A 95 6.25 -3.52 -9.23
N GLU A 96 6.39 -2.21 -9.46
CA GLU A 96 5.77 -1.50 -10.58
C GLU A 96 6.06 -2.20 -11.90
N GLY A 97 5.07 -2.26 -12.77
CA GLY A 97 5.21 -2.87 -14.10
C GLY A 97 4.25 -2.29 -15.13
N SER A 98 3.97 -3.06 -16.14
CA SER A 98 3.08 -2.69 -17.24
C SER A 98 2.26 -3.89 -17.70
N THR A 99 1.80 -4.71 -16.77
CA THR A 99 0.93 -5.87 -17.04
C THR A 99 -0.53 -5.45 -17.19
N GLY A 100 -1.34 -6.26 -17.84
CA GLY A 100 -2.74 -5.94 -18.09
C GLY A 100 -2.93 -4.91 -19.22
N TYR A 101 -4.00 -4.13 -19.11
CA TYR A 101 -4.28 -3.04 -20.04
C TYR A 101 -3.44 -1.81 -19.65
N SER A 102 -2.22 -1.77 -20.16
CA SER A 102 -1.24 -0.74 -19.84
C SER A 102 -0.39 -0.39 -21.05
N THR A 103 -0.10 0.90 -21.22
CA THR A 103 0.73 1.45 -22.31
C THR A 103 2.16 1.78 -21.87
N GLY A 104 2.48 1.61 -20.59
CA GLY A 104 3.80 1.90 -20.04
C GLY A 104 3.85 1.61 -18.54
N SER A 105 5.06 1.57 -17.97
CA SER A 105 5.27 1.26 -16.56
C SER A 105 4.60 2.28 -15.64
N HIS A 106 3.71 1.82 -14.80
CA HIS A 106 3.05 2.60 -13.73
C HIS A 106 2.36 1.66 -12.75
N CYS A 107 1.97 2.19 -11.60
CA CYS A 107 1.02 1.55 -10.69
C CYS A 107 -0.33 2.27 -10.81
N HIS A 108 -1.38 1.54 -11.16
CA HIS A 108 -2.75 2.03 -11.00
C HIS A 108 -3.16 1.82 -9.54
N TYR A 109 -3.29 2.93 -8.82
CA TYR A 109 -3.63 2.96 -7.40
C TYR A 109 -5.06 3.46 -7.19
N CYS A 110 -5.94 2.60 -6.70
CA CYS A 110 -7.33 2.96 -6.49
C CYS A 110 -7.92 2.36 -5.20
N CYS A 111 -9.08 2.88 -4.79
CA CYS A 111 -9.83 2.43 -3.63
C CYS A 111 -11.30 2.22 -3.99
N ARG A 112 -11.90 1.14 -3.46
CA ARG A 112 -13.32 0.83 -3.63
C ARG A 112 -13.92 0.42 -2.28
N LYS A 113 -15.14 0.88 -2.00
CA LYS A 113 -15.82 0.59 -0.73
C LYS A 113 -16.21 -0.89 -0.61
N ASN A 114 -17.08 -1.38 -1.47
CA ASN A 114 -17.69 -2.71 -1.37
C ASN A 114 -17.52 -3.49 -2.67
N GLY A 115 -16.28 -3.60 -3.18
CA GLY A 115 -16.01 -4.30 -4.42
C GLY A 115 -16.21 -3.45 -5.68
N ARG A 116 -16.57 -4.09 -6.80
CA ARG A 116 -16.64 -3.43 -8.11
C ARG A 116 -17.70 -2.34 -8.14
N GLY A 117 -17.37 -1.19 -8.74
CA GLY A 117 -18.31 -0.11 -9.02
C GLY A 117 -18.51 0.92 -7.90
N THR A 118 -17.84 0.77 -6.76
CA THR A 118 -17.92 1.71 -5.63
C THR A 118 -16.59 2.41 -5.38
N HIS A 119 -16.03 3.01 -6.43
CA HIS A 119 -14.76 3.73 -6.34
C HIS A 119 -14.85 4.95 -5.41
N VAL A 120 -13.74 5.21 -4.73
CA VAL A 120 -13.53 6.37 -3.87
C VAL A 120 -12.47 7.26 -4.51
N ASP A 121 -12.60 8.56 -4.38
CA ASP A 121 -11.53 9.47 -4.82
C ASP A 121 -10.26 9.23 -3.99
N ILE A 122 -9.36 8.45 -4.58
CA ILE A 122 -8.11 8.06 -3.92
C ILE A 122 -7.16 9.26 -3.74
N SER A 123 -7.29 10.32 -4.54
CA SER A 123 -6.48 11.52 -4.38
C SER A 123 -6.83 12.25 -3.08
N ALA A 124 -8.13 12.39 -2.81
CA ALA A 124 -8.62 12.97 -1.57
C ALA A 124 -8.26 12.12 -0.36
N LEU A 125 -8.39 10.79 -0.50
CA LEU A 125 -8.14 9.86 0.61
C LEU A 125 -6.63 9.76 0.96
N SER A 126 -5.76 9.73 -0.04
CA SER A 126 -4.31 9.60 0.15
C SER A 126 -3.58 10.93 0.35
N GLY A 127 -4.20 12.04 0.00
CA GLY A 127 -3.56 13.35 -0.03
C GLY A 127 -2.57 13.54 -1.19
N ILE A 128 -2.57 12.64 -2.18
CA ILE A 128 -1.79 12.79 -3.41
C ILE A 128 -2.51 13.83 -4.29
N PRO A 129 -1.82 14.87 -4.78
CA PRO A 129 -2.44 15.86 -5.65
C PRO A 129 -3.06 15.22 -6.90
N ASN A 130 -4.34 15.50 -7.16
CA ASN A 130 -5.06 15.04 -8.36
C ASN A 130 -4.67 15.88 -9.57
N LYS A 131 -3.39 15.81 -9.97
CA LYS A 131 -2.83 16.65 -11.05
C LYS A 131 -1.79 15.88 -11.85
N GLU A 132 -2.07 15.65 -13.13
CA GLU A 132 -1.14 15.04 -14.08
C GLU A 132 0.17 15.87 -14.20
N GLY A 133 1.30 15.17 -14.30
CA GLY A 133 2.63 15.76 -14.36
C GLY A 133 3.20 16.17 -13.00
N LYS A 134 2.40 16.11 -11.92
CA LYS A 134 2.90 16.48 -10.58
C LYS A 134 3.92 15.46 -10.09
N ILE A 135 5.09 15.94 -9.70
CA ILE A 135 6.10 15.17 -8.96
C ILE A 135 5.85 15.39 -7.48
N CYS A 136 5.76 14.31 -6.75
CA CYS A 136 5.58 14.25 -5.32
C CYS A 136 6.76 13.55 -4.68
N ASP A 137 7.03 13.83 -3.41
CA ASP A 137 7.99 13.13 -2.59
C ASP A 137 7.27 12.67 -1.33
N ASP A 138 7.06 11.37 -1.23
CA ASP A 138 6.55 10.73 -0.03
C ASP A 138 7.74 10.13 0.70
N GLY A 139 8.60 11.01 1.20
CA GLY A 139 9.79 10.67 1.99
C GLY A 139 9.38 9.94 3.25
N TYR A 140 8.85 8.73 3.08
CA TYR A 140 8.28 7.95 4.15
C TYR A 140 9.32 7.68 5.23
N THR A 141 9.06 8.23 6.39
CA THR A 141 9.92 8.10 7.57
C THR A 141 9.52 6.96 8.50
N GLY A 142 8.65 6.07 8.04
CA GLY A 142 8.10 4.99 8.85
C GLY A 142 6.79 5.38 9.56
N PRO A 143 6.10 4.44 10.25
CA PRO A 143 4.96 4.77 11.07
C PRO A 143 5.36 5.88 12.03
N SER A 144 4.48 6.86 12.22
CA SER A 144 4.70 7.92 13.19
C SER A 144 5.08 7.28 14.52
N SER A 145 5.99 7.91 15.25
CA SER A 145 6.54 7.40 16.53
C SER A 145 5.50 7.01 17.59
N GLU A 146 4.23 7.26 17.32
CA GLU A 146 3.10 6.86 18.17
C GLU A 146 2.65 5.40 17.99
N GLU A 147 3.05 4.70 16.90
CA GLU A 147 2.79 3.26 16.71
C GLU A 147 4.06 2.39 16.83
N LYS A 148 5.18 2.95 17.25
CA LYS A 148 6.22 2.14 17.82
C LYS A 148 5.69 1.62 19.17
N ASN A 149 5.02 0.48 19.14
CA ASN A 149 5.03 -0.38 20.30
C ASN A 149 6.51 -0.61 20.61
N ASP A 150 6.98 0.13 21.59
CA ASP A 150 8.30 0.02 22.14
C ASP A 150 8.42 -1.36 22.80
N THR A 151 8.68 -2.36 21.96
CA THR A 151 9.19 -3.65 22.40
C THR A 151 10.69 -3.59 22.51
N ASP A 152 11.23 -2.37 22.66
CA ASP A 152 12.61 -2.23 23.06
C ASP A 152 12.66 -2.55 24.56
N GLY A 153 13.16 -3.73 24.81
CA GLY A 153 13.22 -4.44 26.07
C GLY A 153 13.25 -3.57 27.32
N LYS A 154 12.09 -3.15 27.81
CA LYS A 154 11.99 -2.60 29.15
C LYS A 154 12.42 -3.67 30.13
N LYS A 155 13.61 -3.51 30.70
CA LYS A 155 13.96 -4.26 31.87
C LYS A 155 12.92 -3.99 32.94
N ILE A 156 12.19 -5.02 33.32
CA ILE A 156 11.31 -4.97 34.48
C ILE A 156 12.06 -5.58 35.65
N GLU A 157 12.25 -4.79 36.69
CA GLU A 157 12.70 -5.26 37.99
C GLU A 157 11.48 -5.39 38.91
N VAL A 158 11.21 -6.59 39.35
CA VAL A 158 10.22 -6.86 40.39
C VAL A 158 10.93 -7.16 41.68
N SER A 159 10.74 -6.33 42.69
CA SER A 159 11.29 -6.50 44.02
C SER A 159 10.15 -6.62 45.06
N VAL A 160 10.27 -7.53 45.97
CA VAL A 160 9.41 -7.68 47.15
C VAL A 160 10.28 -7.61 48.37
N ASP A 161 9.93 -6.77 49.34
CA ASP A 161 10.66 -6.55 50.59
C ASP A 161 12.14 -6.23 50.37
N GLY A 162 12.45 -5.44 49.34
CA GLY A 162 13.83 -5.03 49.01
C GLY A 162 14.70 -6.13 48.40
N LYS A 163 14.14 -7.30 48.11
CA LYS A 163 14.85 -8.37 47.37
C LYS A 163 14.38 -8.43 45.94
N LYS A 164 15.32 -8.38 45.01
CA LYS A 164 15.06 -8.57 43.57
C LYS A 164 14.65 -10.03 43.33
N ILE A 165 13.43 -10.25 42.81
CA ILE A 165 12.88 -11.58 42.55
C ILE A 165 12.76 -11.91 41.07
N PHE A 166 12.80 -10.90 40.20
CA PHE A 166 12.73 -11.09 38.77
C PHE A 166 13.40 -9.96 37.98
N GLU A 167 14.15 -10.32 36.99
CA GLU A 167 14.69 -9.42 35.96
C GLU A 167 14.41 -10.06 34.61
N GLY A 168 13.66 -9.39 33.78
CA GLY A 168 13.30 -9.87 32.45
C GLY A 168 13.08 -8.76 31.45
N VAL A 169 13.05 -9.13 30.20
CA VAL A 169 12.73 -8.24 29.07
C VAL A 169 11.40 -8.70 28.50
N ILE A 170 10.46 -7.78 28.34
CA ILE A 170 9.18 -8.01 27.71
C ILE A 170 9.06 -7.25 26.40
#